data_966aa783bac516fdc9d294e0c38e2501
#
_entry.id   966aa783bac516fdc9d294e0c38e2501
#
_cell.length_a   1.000
_cell.length_b   1.000
_cell.length_c   1.000
_cell.angle_alpha   90.00
_cell.angle_beta   90.00
_cell.angle_gamma   90.00
#
_symmetry.space_group_name_H-M   'P 1'
#
loop_
_entity.id
_entity.type
_entity.pdbx_description
1 polymer ?
#
loop_
_entity_poly.entity_id
_entity_poly.type
_entity_poly.pdbx_seq_one_letter_code
_entity_poly.pdbx_strand_id
1 'polypeptide(L)'
;MTIGRAAMQSDYMHWFKLQKPVRYNLSSSEVPHFRLDGMPLAIADLDLDGASHPRYAPLRQAIGMRYGVDADRVVTANGASMANFLALATLVGPGDEVIFELPAYDPMISAARFVGADIVRMNRVAEDGFRLDLDQLDGIASERTRLIAVTNLHNPTGALTGDEDLRAIGAIAERCGAYVLVDEVYLDSAALPQSTSALLGPQFVVTSSLTKVYGLSGLRCGWIFAEPELAERMWRLNDLFGVNQPHQSEMLSCFALDRLDEIAAGNSQRLATNRAIFNDFVNSRSDVDCMAARHGITVFPRWLGGDADRLHDLLRTKYDTSIVPGRWFELPDRFRIGLGGDTAMLQEGLARICEAMDQLK
;
A
#
# COMPACT_ATOMS: atom_id res chain seq x y z
N MET A 1 -5.33 -39.54 0.18
CA MET A 1 -6.11 -38.41 0.70
C MET A 1 -5.96 -37.25 -0.26
N THR A 2 -6.97 -36.93 -1.03
CA THR A 2 -7.00 -35.74 -1.89
C THR A 2 -7.13 -34.53 -0.94
N ILE A 3 -6.10 -33.69 -0.88
CA ILE A 3 -6.19 -32.39 -0.20
C ILE A 3 -7.19 -31.57 -1.00
N GLY A 4 -8.40 -31.45 -0.46
CA GLY A 4 -9.59 -31.05 -1.22
C GLY A 4 -9.68 -29.57 -1.63
N ARG A 5 -8.68 -28.72 -1.37
CA ARG A 5 -8.63 -27.33 -1.84
C ARG A 5 -7.20 -26.87 -1.80
N ALA A 6 -6.68 -26.30 -2.91
CA ALA A 6 -5.38 -25.63 -2.88
C ALA A 6 -5.44 -24.52 -1.83
N ALA A 7 -4.38 -24.38 -1.01
CA ALA A 7 -4.27 -23.28 -0.08
C ALA A 7 -4.28 -21.97 -0.87
N MET A 8 -5.17 -21.05 -0.49
CA MET A 8 -5.17 -19.70 -1.06
C MET A 8 -3.90 -18.98 -0.59
N GLN A 9 -3.24 -18.30 -1.50
CA GLN A 9 -1.96 -17.63 -1.24
C GLN A 9 -1.84 -16.38 -2.14
N SER A 10 -0.98 -15.46 -1.74
CA SER A 10 -0.48 -14.41 -2.63
C SER A 10 0.83 -14.90 -3.26
N ASP A 11 0.81 -15.17 -4.56
CA ASP A 11 1.99 -15.62 -5.30
C ASP A 11 3.08 -14.55 -5.31
N TYR A 12 2.69 -13.26 -5.40
CA TYR A 12 3.61 -12.14 -5.27
C TYR A 12 4.33 -12.13 -3.91
N MET A 13 3.60 -12.27 -2.79
CA MET A 13 4.21 -12.25 -1.47
C MET A 13 5.09 -13.47 -1.21
N HIS A 14 4.69 -14.63 -1.72
CA HIS A 14 5.53 -15.84 -1.68
C HIS A 14 6.84 -15.61 -2.42
N TRP A 15 6.77 -15.18 -3.67
CA TRP A 15 7.94 -14.83 -4.49
C TRP A 15 8.82 -13.80 -3.78
N PHE A 16 8.24 -12.69 -3.29
CA PHE A 16 8.98 -11.60 -2.67
C PHE A 16 9.76 -12.03 -1.43
N LYS A 17 9.15 -12.85 -0.57
CA LYS A 17 9.77 -13.37 0.66
C LYS A 17 10.90 -14.36 0.42
N LEU A 18 10.90 -15.05 -0.72
CA LEU A 18 11.94 -16.01 -1.09
C LEU A 18 13.12 -15.37 -1.80
N GLN A 19 13.06 -14.07 -2.12
CA GLN A 19 14.18 -13.37 -2.75
C GLN A 19 15.38 -13.29 -1.82
N LYS A 20 16.54 -13.72 -2.33
CA LYS A 20 17.79 -13.55 -1.59
C LYS A 20 18.13 -12.06 -1.51
N PRO A 21 18.74 -11.60 -0.40
CA PRO A 21 19.23 -10.23 -0.30
C PRO A 21 20.17 -9.87 -1.44
N VAL A 22 20.14 -8.64 -1.89
CA VAL A 22 21.05 -8.03 -2.86
C VAL A 22 21.56 -6.70 -2.31
N ARG A 23 22.71 -6.25 -2.80
CA ARG A 23 23.33 -5.00 -2.34
C ARG A 23 22.50 -3.78 -2.71
N TYR A 24 21.95 -3.75 -3.93
CA TYR A 24 21.16 -2.62 -4.45
C TYR A 24 19.69 -3.01 -4.54
N ASN A 25 19.01 -2.96 -3.39
CA ASN A 25 17.63 -3.37 -3.30
C ASN A 25 16.67 -2.23 -3.69
N LEU A 26 16.32 -2.15 -4.98
CA LEU A 26 15.30 -1.24 -5.48
C LEU A 26 13.89 -1.87 -5.54
N SER A 27 13.70 -3.07 -5.01
CA SER A 27 12.37 -3.71 -4.94
C SER A 27 11.57 -3.33 -3.70
N SER A 28 12.20 -2.71 -2.70
CA SER A 28 11.52 -2.25 -1.47
C SER A 28 10.49 -1.16 -1.79
N SER A 29 9.36 -1.21 -1.14
CA SER A 29 8.29 -0.22 -1.25
C SER A 29 8.05 0.51 0.09
N GLU A 30 9.09 0.69 0.87
CA GLU A 30 9.07 1.39 2.15
C GLU A 30 10.31 2.26 2.32
N VAL A 31 10.25 3.24 3.22
CA VAL A 31 11.41 4.01 3.65
C VAL A 31 12.28 3.18 4.59
N PRO A 32 13.56 3.55 4.84
CA PRO A 32 14.40 2.88 5.81
C PRO A 32 13.77 2.84 7.19
N HIS A 33 14.02 1.75 7.91
CA HIS A 33 13.49 1.59 9.27
C HIS A 33 13.93 2.74 10.18
N PHE A 34 12.96 3.30 10.88
CA PHE A 34 13.23 4.31 11.90
C PHE A 34 13.91 3.66 13.12
N ARG A 35 14.99 4.27 13.59
CA ARG A 35 15.73 3.78 14.76
C ARG A 35 15.16 4.39 16.03
N LEU A 36 14.82 3.55 16.99
CA LEU A 36 14.26 3.97 18.29
C LEU A 36 15.35 4.34 19.32
N ASP A 37 16.64 4.19 18.98
CA ASP A 37 17.77 4.42 19.89
C ASP A 37 17.95 5.90 20.35
N GLY A 38 17.25 6.84 19.74
CA GLY A 38 17.19 8.23 20.19
C GLY A 38 15.93 8.61 20.97
N MET A 39 15.03 7.65 21.24
CA MET A 39 13.78 7.92 21.92
C MET A 39 13.88 7.76 23.44
N PRO A 40 13.33 8.70 24.24
CA PRO A 40 13.33 8.59 25.70
C PRO A 40 12.26 7.59 26.17
N LEU A 41 12.50 6.31 25.93
CA LEU A 41 11.61 5.20 26.28
C LEU A 41 12.38 4.17 27.09
N ALA A 42 11.95 3.91 28.30
CA ALA A 42 12.49 2.84 29.13
C ALA A 42 11.61 1.57 28.98
N ILE A 43 12.19 0.39 29.19
CA ILE A 43 11.43 -0.87 29.21
C ILE A 43 10.31 -0.82 30.26
N ALA A 44 10.54 -0.12 31.38
CA ALA A 44 9.54 0.06 32.42
C ALA A 44 8.29 0.84 31.98
N ASP A 45 8.38 1.61 30.87
CA ASP A 45 7.24 2.36 30.34
C ASP A 45 6.32 1.45 29.48
N LEU A 46 6.76 0.21 29.20
CA LEU A 46 6.05 -0.74 28.36
C LEU A 46 5.31 -1.77 29.21
N ASP A 47 4.25 -1.51 29.84
CA ASP A 47 3.42 -2.41 30.64
C ASP A 47 3.51 -3.93 30.25
N LEU A 48 4.71 -4.51 30.46
CA LEU A 48 5.01 -5.88 30.00
C LEU A 48 4.28 -6.94 30.82
N ASP A 49 3.93 -6.63 32.08
CA ASP A 49 3.28 -7.52 33.02
C ASP A 49 1.74 -7.33 33.01
N GLY A 50 1.26 -6.35 32.27
CA GLY A 50 -0.15 -6.01 32.17
C GLY A 50 -0.95 -6.93 31.24
N ALA A 51 -2.27 -6.92 31.41
CA ALA A 51 -3.18 -7.59 30.52
C ALA A 51 -3.28 -6.84 29.18
N SER A 52 -3.53 -7.56 28.08
CA SER A 52 -3.90 -6.91 26.82
C SER A 52 -5.25 -6.16 26.96
N HIS A 53 -5.32 -4.98 26.36
CA HIS A 53 -6.51 -4.14 26.42
C HIS A 53 -7.31 -4.26 25.13
N PRO A 54 -8.57 -4.72 25.17
CA PRO A 54 -9.40 -4.75 23.98
C PRO A 54 -9.63 -3.33 23.48
N ARG A 55 -9.44 -3.11 22.16
CA ARG A 55 -9.72 -1.83 21.51
C ARG A 55 -9.01 -0.65 22.20
N TYR A 56 -7.71 -0.76 22.40
CA TYR A 56 -6.92 0.20 23.18
C TYR A 56 -7.22 1.66 22.83
N ALA A 57 -7.95 2.33 23.73
CA ALA A 57 -8.51 3.67 23.49
C ALA A 57 -7.47 4.74 23.19
N PRO A 58 -6.30 4.80 23.88
CA PRO A 58 -5.29 5.81 23.58
C PRO A 58 -4.80 5.74 22.13
N LEU A 59 -4.58 4.54 21.58
CA LEU A 59 -4.14 4.40 20.18
C LEU A 59 -5.21 4.86 19.19
N ARG A 60 -6.47 4.49 19.43
CA ARG A 60 -7.60 4.91 18.60
C ARG A 60 -7.77 6.44 18.61
N GLN A 61 -7.63 7.06 19.79
CA GLN A 61 -7.69 8.52 19.94
C GLN A 61 -6.53 9.21 19.23
N ALA A 62 -5.29 8.70 19.36
CA ALA A 62 -4.11 9.27 18.70
C ALA A 62 -4.25 9.21 17.18
N ILE A 63 -4.70 8.07 16.63
CA ILE A 63 -4.96 7.91 15.19
C ILE A 63 -6.08 8.86 14.75
N GLY A 64 -7.21 8.87 15.45
CA GLY A 64 -8.34 9.74 15.15
C GLY A 64 -7.96 11.22 15.14
N MET A 65 -7.21 11.66 16.15
CA MET A 65 -6.73 13.05 16.26
C MET A 65 -5.80 13.43 15.09
N ARG A 66 -4.90 12.52 14.70
CA ARG A 66 -3.95 12.75 13.58
C ARG A 66 -4.65 12.98 12.24
N TYR A 67 -5.73 12.25 11.98
CA TYR A 67 -6.42 12.26 10.68
C TYR A 67 -7.77 12.99 10.69
N GLY A 68 -8.18 13.57 11.82
CA GLY A 68 -9.46 14.27 11.95
C GLY A 68 -10.68 13.35 11.90
N VAL A 69 -10.53 12.11 12.35
CA VAL A 69 -11.58 11.08 12.37
C VAL A 69 -11.95 10.74 13.82
N ASP A 70 -13.23 10.58 14.13
CA ASP A 70 -13.67 10.20 15.47
C ASP A 70 -13.13 8.81 15.87
N ALA A 71 -12.74 8.66 17.14
CA ALA A 71 -12.08 7.45 17.63
C ALA A 71 -12.99 6.20 17.60
N ASP A 72 -14.32 6.35 17.58
CA ASP A 72 -15.28 5.25 17.42
C ASP A 72 -15.33 4.71 15.98
N ARG A 73 -14.83 5.49 15.00
CA ARG A 73 -14.65 5.07 13.61
C ARG A 73 -13.32 4.36 13.37
N VAL A 74 -12.42 4.26 14.37
CA VAL A 74 -11.08 3.67 14.24
C VAL A 74 -11.08 2.22 14.69
N VAL A 75 -10.67 1.31 13.82
CA VAL A 75 -10.38 -0.09 14.12
C VAL A 75 -8.88 -0.33 13.95
N THR A 76 -8.18 -0.79 15.00
CA THR A 76 -6.75 -1.13 14.91
C THR A 76 -6.55 -2.54 14.37
N ALA A 77 -5.44 -2.76 13.65
CA ALA A 77 -5.13 -4.03 12.99
C ALA A 77 -3.62 -4.29 12.93
N ASN A 78 -3.22 -5.55 12.73
CA ASN A 78 -1.81 -5.96 12.55
C ASN A 78 -1.24 -5.50 11.19
N GLY A 79 -1.07 -4.18 11.02
CA GLY A 79 -0.63 -3.52 9.79
C GLY A 79 -1.74 -3.44 8.75
N ALA A 80 -1.49 -2.69 7.66
CA ALA A 80 -2.47 -2.50 6.59
C ALA A 80 -2.95 -3.82 5.95
N SER A 81 -2.12 -4.86 5.90
CA SER A 81 -2.52 -6.15 5.33
C SER A 81 -3.68 -6.80 6.09
N MET A 82 -3.66 -6.77 7.43
CA MET A 82 -4.77 -7.25 8.24
C MET A 82 -5.96 -6.29 8.17
N ALA A 83 -5.72 -4.97 8.12
CA ALA A 83 -6.75 -3.98 7.94
C ALA A 83 -7.54 -4.20 6.64
N ASN A 84 -6.84 -4.39 5.51
CA ASN A 84 -7.45 -4.72 4.22
C ASN A 84 -8.23 -6.03 4.27
N PHE A 85 -7.68 -7.06 4.91
CA PHE A 85 -8.37 -8.35 5.04
C PHE A 85 -9.66 -8.22 5.86
N LEU A 86 -9.62 -7.53 7.02
CA LEU A 86 -10.80 -7.31 7.86
C LEU A 86 -11.88 -6.51 7.13
N ALA A 87 -11.48 -5.46 6.39
CA ALA A 87 -12.41 -4.68 5.58
C ALA A 87 -13.08 -5.55 4.50
N LEU A 88 -12.28 -6.28 3.71
CA LEU A 88 -12.78 -7.19 2.67
C LEU A 88 -13.70 -8.26 3.27
N ALA A 89 -13.26 -8.97 4.30
CA ALA A 89 -14.04 -10.06 4.90
C ALA A 89 -15.30 -9.60 5.65
N THR A 90 -15.38 -8.32 6.03
CA THR A 90 -16.60 -7.73 6.65
C THR A 90 -17.62 -7.30 5.59
N LEU A 91 -17.15 -6.83 4.43
CA LEU A 91 -17.99 -6.21 3.41
C LEU A 91 -18.42 -7.17 2.31
N VAL A 92 -17.63 -8.23 2.07
CA VAL A 92 -17.73 -9.08 0.88
C VAL A 92 -17.94 -10.54 1.30
N GLY A 93 -18.88 -11.21 0.66
CA GLY A 93 -19.15 -12.62 0.78
C GLY A 93 -18.99 -13.38 -0.54
N PRO A 94 -19.18 -14.71 -0.52
CA PRO A 94 -19.07 -15.52 -1.73
C PRO A 94 -20.07 -15.10 -2.82
N GLY A 95 -19.54 -14.79 -4.03
CA GLY A 95 -20.34 -14.39 -5.19
C GLY A 95 -20.65 -12.88 -5.24
N ASP A 96 -20.25 -12.10 -4.24
CA ASP A 96 -20.27 -10.65 -4.33
C ASP A 96 -19.22 -10.14 -5.31
N GLU A 97 -19.54 -9.10 -6.06
CA GLU A 97 -18.63 -8.50 -7.02
C GLU A 97 -17.75 -7.43 -6.36
N VAL A 98 -16.45 -7.50 -6.61
CA VAL A 98 -15.47 -6.49 -6.18
C VAL A 98 -14.75 -5.93 -7.40
N ILE A 99 -14.83 -4.62 -7.59
CA ILE A 99 -14.10 -3.92 -8.65
C ILE A 99 -12.73 -3.50 -8.12
N PHE A 100 -11.67 -4.00 -8.75
CA PHE A 100 -10.28 -3.61 -8.46
C PHE A 100 -9.67 -2.83 -9.62
N GLU A 101 -8.89 -1.80 -9.31
CA GLU A 101 -8.04 -1.11 -10.26
C GLU A 101 -7.02 -2.05 -10.94
N LEU A 102 -6.56 -1.71 -12.14
CA LEU A 102 -5.50 -2.40 -12.89
C LEU A 102 -4.47 -1.37 -13.38
N PRO A 103 -3.19 -1.49 -13.03
CA PRO A 103 -2.57 -2.53 -12.18
C PRO A 103 -2.99 -2.44 -10.71
N ALA A 104 -2.77 -3.51 -9.92
CA ALA A 104 -3.10 -3.50 -8.50
C ALA A 104 -2.12 -4.31 -7.65
N TYR A 105 -2.24 -4.12 -6.34
CA TYR A 105 -1.48 -4.86 -5.33
C TYR A 105 -2.08 -6.24 -5.10
N ASP A 106 -1.41 -7.30 -5.58
CA ASP A 106 -1.88 -8.70 -5.55
C ASP A 106 -2.45 -9.17 -4.20
N PRO A 107 -1.87 -8.87 -3.03
CA PRO A 107 -2.43 -9.34 -1.76
C PRO A 107 -3.86 -8.90 -1.48
N MET A 108 -4.30 -7.73 -1.97
CA MET A 108 -5.69 -7.30 -1.82
C MET A 108 -6.62 -8.13 -2.69
N ILE A 109 -6.23 -8.40 -3.95
CA ILE A 109 -6.99 -9.26 -4.86
C ILE A 109 -7.05 -10.69 -4.31
N SER A 110 -5.91 -11.21 -3.82
CA SER A 110 -5.84 -12.55 -3.23
C SER A 110 -6.71 -12.67 -1.98
N ALA A 111 -6.80 -11.63 -1.15
CA ALA A 111 -7.70 -11.58 0.00
C ALA A 111 -9.18 -11.57 -0.42
N ALA A 112 -9.54 -10.80 -1.46
CA ALA A 112 -10.90 -10.80 -1.99
C ALA A 112 -11.30 -12.18 -2.56
N ARG A 113 -10.40 -12.81 -3.30
CA ARG A 113 -10.61 -14.20 -3.78
C ARG A 113 -10.76 -15.20 -2.63
N PHE A 114 -10.01 -15.00 -1.54
CA PHE A 114 -10.11 -15.86 -0.35
C PHE A 114 -11.50 -15.81 0.27
N VAL A 115 -12.14 -14.65 0.34
CA VAL A 115 -13.52 -14.52 0.84
C VAL A 115 -14.58 -14.93 -0.18
N GLY A 116 -14.17 -15.30 -1.40
CA GLY A 116 -15.06 -15.83 -2.44
C GLY A 116 -15.65 -14.79 -3.39
N ALA A 117 -15.04 -13.60 -3.46
CA ALA A 117 -15.48 -12.53 -4.36
C ALA A 117 -15.27 -12.86 -5.84
N ASP A 118 -16.19 -12.38 -6.67
CA ASP A 118 -16.02 -12.25 -8.12
C ASP A 118 -15.26 -10.95 -8.41
N ILE A 119 -14.10 -11.05 -9.10
CA ILE A 119 -13.23 -9.90 -9.35
C ILE A 119 -13.52 -9.30 -10.73
N VAL A 120 -13.83 -8.02 -10.76
CA VAL A 120 -13.93 -7.20 -11.97
C VAL A 120 -12.77 -6.19 -11.99
N ARG A 121 -12.26 -5.87 -13.18
CA ARG A 121 -11.09 -4.99 -13.33
C ARG A 121 -11.49 -3.64 -13.91
N MET A 122 -11.01 -2.56 -13.30
CA MET A 122 -11.11 -1.18 -13.78
C MET A 122 -9.72 -0.67 -14.14
N ASN A 123 -9.55 -0.17 -15.35
CA ASN A 123 -8.24 0.28 -15.82
C ASN A 123 -7.81 1.61 -15.20
N ARG A 124 -6.52 1.74 -14.93
CA ARG A 124 -5.84 3.03 -14.84
C ARG A 124 -5.15 3.30 -16.18
N VAL A 125 -5.44 4.45 -16.76
CA VAL A 125 -4.98 4.83 -18.10
C VAL A 125 -3.55 5.34 -18.01
N ALA A 126 -2.59 4.56 -18.53
CA ALA A 126 -1.15 4.89 -18.43
C ALA A 126 -0.81 6.19 -19.15
N GLU A 127 -1.43 6.44 -20.30
CA GLU A 127 -1.27 7.64 -21.14
C GLU A 127 -1.79 8.91 -20.44
N ASP A 128 -2.70 8.75 -19.47
CA ASP A 128 -3.26 9.84 -18.63
C ASP A 128 -2.69 9.77 -17.18
N GLY A 129 -1.41 9.41 -17.04
CA GLY A 129 -0.74 9.39 -15.75
C GLY A 129 -1.32 8.38 -14.73
N PHE A 130 -1.89 7.30 -15.21
CA PHE A 130 -2.57 6.29 -14.40
C PHE A 130 -3.79 6.82 -13.62
N ARG A 131 -4.53 7.77 -14.20
CA ARG A 131 -5.86 8.13 -13.70
C ARG A 131 -6.81 6.95 -13.82
N LEU A 132 -7.77 6.89 -12.91
CA LEU A 132 -8.86 5.93 -12.97
C LEU A 132 -9.79 6.26 -14.14
N ASP A 133 -10.17 5.24 -14.91
CA ASP A 133 -11.18 5.36 -15.96
C ASP A 133 -12.58 5.34 -15.31
N LEU A 134 -13.09 6.54 -14.98
CA LEU A 134 -14.37 6.68 -14.31
C LEU A 134 -15.56 6.33 -15.22
N ASP A 135 -15.43 6.52 -16.53
CA ASP A 135 -16.47 6.12 -17.49
C ASP A 135 -16.57 4.59 -17.57
N GLN A 136 -15.41 3.91 -17.59
CA GLN A 136 -15.37 2.46 -17.49
C GLN A 136 -15.96 2.00 -16.14
N LEU A 137 -15.59 2.64 -15.02
CA LEU A 137 -16.13 2.28 -13.72
C LEU A 137 -17.65 2.38 -13.67
N ASP A 138 -18.20 3.47 -14.18
CA ASP A 138 -19.66 3.69 -14.23
C ASP A 138 -20.37 2.62 -15.09
N GLY A 139 -19.72 2.20 -16.18
CA GLY A 139 -20.27 1.17 -17.08
C GLY A 139 -20.21 -0.26 -16.55
N ILE A 140 -19.25 -0.58 -15.66
CA ILE A 140 -19.10 -1.95 -15.12
C ILE A 140 -19.73 -2.11 -13.73
N ALA A 141 -19.94 -1.02 -12.99
CA ALA A 141 -20.58 -1.06 -11.68
C ALA A 141 -22.07 -1.47 -11.80
N SER A 142 -22.52 -2.37 -10.94
CA SER A 142 -23.85 -2.98 -10.97
C SER A 142 -24.43 -3.18 -9.58
N GLU A 143 -25.68 -3.61 -9.48
CA GLU A 143 -26.30 -4.00 -8.21
C GLU A 143 -25.60 -5.20 -7.51
N ARG A 144 -24.78 -5.94 -8.24
CA ARG A 144 -23.93 -7.01 -7.68
C ARG A 144 -22.65 -6.48 -7.05
N THR A 145 -22.23 -5.26 -7.41
CA THR A 145 -21.03 -4.63 -6.88
C THR A 145 -21.20 -4.33 -5.39
N ARG A 146 -20.34 -4.87 -4.55
CA ARG A 146 -20.32 -4.65 -3.10
C ARG A 146 -19.17 -3.76 -2.66
N LEU A 147 -18.10 -3.74 -3.46
CA LEU A 147 -16.89 -3.01 -3.12
C LEU A 147 -16.18 -2.52 -4.37
N ILE A 148 -15.72 -1.27 -4.33
CA ILE A 148 -14.74 -0.71 -5.26
C ILE A 148 -13.46 -0.51 -4.47
N ALA A 149 -12.36 -1.17 -4.86
CA ALA A 149 -11.10 -1.17 -4.11
C ALA A 149 -9.99 -0.50 -4.91
N VAL A 150 -9.39 0.54 -4.33
CA VAL A 150 -8.30 1.32 -4.90
C VAL A 150 -7.21 1.58 -3.87
N THR A 151 -6.01 1.92 -4.34
CA THR A 151 -4.91 2.39 -3.49
C THR A 151 -4.60 3.86 -3.76
N ASN A 152 -4.37 4.64 -2.71
CA ASN A 152 -4.02 6.06 -2.82
C ASN A 152 -2.92 6.44 -1.78
N LEU A 153 -1.68 6.76 -2.18
CA LEU A 153 -1.19 6.76 -3.56
C LEU A 153 -1.18 5.34 -4.16
N HIS A 154 -1.36 5.30 -5.47
CA HIS A 154 -1.46 4.05 -6.20
C HIS A 154 -0.17 3.21 -6.17
N ASN A 155 -0.27 1.95 -5.80
CA ASN A 155 0.79 0.96 -5.91
C ASN A 155 0.53 0.06 -7.13
N PRO A 156 1.38 0.10 -8.18
CA PRO A 156 2.81 0.41 -8.14
C PRO A 156 3.25 1.80 -8.64
N THR A 157 2.37 2.65 -9.15
CA THR A 157 2.75 3.79 -9.99
C THR A 157 3.08 5.07 -9.22
N GLY A 158 2.61 5.21 -7.97
CA GLY A 158 2.71 6.46 -7.21
C GLY A 158 1.71 7.55 -7.64
N ALA A 159 0.75 7.23 -8.51
CA ALA A 159 -0.28 8.17 -8.92
C ALA A 159 -1.18 8.58 -7.74
N LEU A 160 -1.50 9.86 -7.66
CA LEU A 160 -2.46 10.41 -6.70
C LEU A 160 -3.84 10.46 -7.34
N THR A 161 -4.83 9.88 -6.68
CA THR A 161 -6.25 10.08 -7.01
C THR A 161 -6.75 11.24 -6.15
N GLY A 162 -7.17 12.32 -6.78
CA GLY A 162 -7.65 13.52 -6.09
C GLY A 162 -9.05 13.35 -5.52
N ASP A 163 -9.44 14.28 -4.64
CA ASP A 163 -10.75 14.27 -3.98
C ASP A 163 -11.93 14.29 -4.97
N GLU A 164 -11.78 14.94 -6.11
CA GLU A 164 -12.84 15.01 -7.15
C GLU A 164 -13.11 13.62 -7.73
N ASP A 165 -12.05 12.90 -8.14
CA ASP A 165 -12.16 11.55 -8.67
C ASP A 165 -12.67 10.57 -7.58
N LEU A 166 -12.19 10.70 -6.33
CA LEU A 166 -12.67 9.89 -5.20
C LEU A 166 -14.16 10.14 -4.92
N ARG A 167 -14.64 11.40 -4.96
CA ARG A 167 -16.06 11.69 -4.79
C ARG A 167 -16.91 11.10 -5.93
N ALA A 168 -16.40 11.12 -7.17
CA ALA A 168 -17.08 10.47 -8.29
C ALA A 168 -17.18 8.95 -8.09
N ILE A 169 -16.09 8.29 -7.63
CA ILE A 169 -16.12 6.86 -7.27
C ILE A 169 -17.15 6.62 -6.14
N GLY A 170 -17.17 7.48 -5.12
CA GLY A 170 -18.13 7.41 -4.02
C GLY A 170 -19.58 7.51 -4.48
N ALA A 171 -19.87 8.40 -5.42
CA ALA A 171 -21.21 8.54 -6.00
C ALA A 171 -21.62 7.31 -6.82
N ILE A 172 -20.69 6.70 -7.57
CA ILE A 172 -20.93 5.44 -8.28
C ILE A 172 -21.23 4.31 -7.28
N ALA A 173 -20.41 4.20 -6.23
CA ALA A 173 -20.60 3.19 -5.19
C ALA A 173 -21.96 3.34 -4.49
N GLU A 174 -22.36 4.56 -4.14
CA GLU A 174 -23.65 4.85 -3.50
C GLU A 174 -24.83 4.39 -4.36
N ARG A 175 -24.80 4.65 -5.68
CA ARG A 175 -25.87 4.20 -6.61
C ARG A 175 -26.01 2.69 -6.65
N CYS A 176 -24.93 1.93 -6.44
CA CYS A 176 -24.92 0.47 -6.45
C CYS A 176 -25.14 -0.13 -5.05
N GLY A 177 -25.20 0.69 -3.99
CA GLY A 177 -25.22 0.21 -2.61
C GLY A 177 -23.88 -0.43 -2.19
N ALA A 178 -22.78 -0.01 -2.80
CA ALA A 178 -21.43 -0.51 -2.57
C ALA A 178 -20.63 0.40 -1.62
N TYR A 179 -19.54 -0.12 -1.08
CA TYR A 179 -18.52 0.65 -0.37
C TYR A 179 -17.32 0.95 -1.27
N VAL A 180 -16.50 1.92 -0.85
CA VAL A 180 -15.19 2.21 -1.45
C VAL A 180 -14.11 1.90 -0.45
N LEU A 181 -13.27 0.90 -0.71
CA LEU A 181 -12.07 0.61 0.08
C LEU A 181 -10.89 1.38 -0.53
N VAL A 182 -10.29 2.27 0.25
CA VAL A 182 -9.09 3.00 -0.15
C VAL A 182 -7.93 2.61 0.76
N ASP A 183 -6.91 1.93 0.20
CA ASP A 183 -5.66 1.69 0.93
C ASP A 183 -4.76 2.92 0.80
N GLU A 184 -4.64 3.69 1.89
CA GLU A 184 -3.89 4.93 1.99
C GLU A 184 -2.50 4.75 2.61
N VAL A 185 -1.95 3.56 2.61
CA VAL A 185 -0.65 3.27 3.25
C VAL A 185 0.50 4.14 2.72
N TYR A 186 0.34 4.77 1.56
CA TYR A 186 1.32 5.66 0.95
C TYR A 186 0.91 7.14 0.93
N LEU A 187 -0.31 7.50 1.36
CA LEU A 187 -0.86 8.85 1.20
C LEU A 187 0.03 9.93 1.81
N ASP A 188 0.59 9.69 3.00
CA ASP A 188 1.47 10.61 3.71
C ASP A 188 2.84 10.81 3.03
N SER A 189 3.13 10.09 1.92
CA SER A 189 4.30 10.33 1.05
C SER A 189 3.97 11.21 -0.17
N ALA A 190 2.79 11.79 -0.25
CA ALA A 190 2.46 12.79 -1.25
C ALA A 190 3.36 14.03 -1.12
N ALA A 191 3.61 14.73 -2.24
CA ALA A 191 4.45 15.93 -2.23
C ALA A 191 3.85 17.09 -1.42
N LEU A 192 2.53 17.11 -1.30
CA LEU A 192 1.78 18.05 -0.45
C LEU A 192 0.87 17.23 0.46
N PRO A 193 0.58 17.72 1.67
CA PRO A 193 -0.34 17.06 2.59
C PRO A 193 -1.70 16.79 1.94
N GLN A 194 -2.23 15.60 2.17
CA GLN A 194 -3.54 15.16 1.72
C GLN A 194 -4.42 14.85 2.92
N SER A 195 -5.73 15.07 2.79
CA SER A 195 -6.70 14.58 3.76
C SER A 195 -7.04 13.11 3.46
N THR A 196 -7.39 12.34 4.49
CA THR A 196 -7.88 10.98 4.29
C THR A 196 -9.24 10.97 3.59
N SER A 197 -9.45 10.03 2.67
CA SER A 197 -10.73 9.83 2.00
C SER A 197 -11.85 9.37 2.94
N ALA A 198 -11.54 8.97 4.17
CA ALA A 198 -12.54 8.68 5.21
C ALA A 198 -13.44 9.89 5.54
N LEU A 199 -13.03 11.10 5.18
CA LEU A 199 -13.80 12.33 5.37
C LEU A 199 -14.73 12.66 4.19
N LEU A 200 -14.70 11.87 3.09
CA LEU A 200 -15.47 12.14 1.88
C LEU A 200 -16.90 11.61 1.93
N GLY A 201 -17.21 10.69 2.84
CA GLY A 201 -18.56 10.16 3.01
C GLY A 201 -18.60 8.82 3.74
N PRO A 202 -19.81 8.38 4.15
CA PRO A 202 -19.99 7.17 4.94
C PRO A 202 -19.69 5.86 4.18
N GLN A 203 -19.70 5.90 2.84
CA GLN A 203 -19.37 4.75 2.00
C GLN A 203 -17.87 4.46 1.93
N PHE A 204 -17.00 5.37 2.41
CA PHE A 204 -15.56 5.17 2.37
C PHE A 204 -15.08 4.36 3.57
N VAL A 205 -14.40 3.26 3.29
CA VAL A 205 -13.64 2.46 4.25
C VAL A 205 -12.17 2.62 3.89
N VAL A 206 -11.38 3.14 4.82
CA VAL A 206 -9.99 3.51 4.54
C VAL A 206 -9.04 2.72 5.41
N THR A 207 -7.97 2.21 4.83
CA THR A 207 -6.93 1.49 5.56
C THR A 207 -5.60 2.20 5.45
N SER A 208 -4.81 2.19 6.53
CA SER A 208 -3.44 2.71 6.53
C SER A 208 -2.59 2.06 7.60
N SER A 209 -1.30 2.45 7.71
CA SER A 209 -0.39 1.95 8.74
C SER A 209 0.87 2.80 8.89
N LEU A 210 1.58 2.60 9.99
CA LEU A 210 2.92 3.20 10.22
C LEU A 210 4.04 2.48 9.44
N THR A 211 3.74 1.49 8.61
CA THR A 211 4.75 0.61 8.00
C THR A 211 5.58 1.30 6.94
N LYS A 212 4.94 1.89 5.92
CA LYS A 212 5.60 2.21 4.63
C LYS A 212 6.28 3.56 4.63
N VAL A 213 5.56 4.61 5.02
CA VAL A 213 6.02 6.00 4.96
C VAL A 213 6.90 6.36 6.15
N TYR A 214 6.73 5.66 7.27
CA TYR A 214 7.39 5.97 8.52
C TYR A 214 8.50 4.99 8.92
N GLY A 215 8.66 3.88 8.19
CA GLY A 215 9.70 2.89 8.47
C GLY A 215 9.51 2.14 9.79
N LEU A 216 8.27 2.05 10.28
CA LEU A 216 7.90 1.43 11.55
C LEU A 216 7.22 0.07 11.36
N SER A 217 7.70 -0.70 10.37
CA SER A 217 7.09 -1.99 10.00
C SER A 217 7.05 -2.99 11.16
N GLY A 218 8.00 -2.93 12.09
CA GLY A 218 8.09 -3.81 13.25
C GLY A 218 6.95 -3.61 14.27
N LEU A 219 6.36 -2.43 14.32
CA LEU A 219 5.24 -2.15 15.22
C LEU A 219 3.94 -2.85 14.79
N ARG A 220 3.83 -3.26 13.55
CA ARG A 220 2.59 -3.85 13.01
C ARG A 220 1.34 -3.00 13.27
N CYS A 221 1.50 -1.67 13.41
CA CYS A 221 0.39 -0.75 13.62
C CYS A 221 -0.26 -0.40 12.29
N GLY A 222 -1.49 -0.86 12.11
CA GLY A 222 -2.39 -0.48 11.03
C GLY A 222 -3.76 -0.16 11.59
N TRP A 223 -4.60 0.48 10.77
CA TRP A 223 -5.95 0.86 11.15
C TRP A 223 -6.90 0.87 9.96
N ILE A 224 -8.19 0.89 10.30
CA ILE A 224 -9.29 1.08 9.37
C ILE A 224 -10.11 2.27 9.88
N PHE A 225 -10.52 3.15 8.99
CA PHE A 225 -11.58 4.13 9.24
C PHE A 225 -12.86 3.62 8.58
N ALA A 226 -13.93 3.55 9.35
CA ALA A 226 -15.25 3.13 8.89
C ALA A 226 -16.33 3.79 9.75
N GLU A 227 -17.58 3.79 9.29
CA GLU A 227 -18.69 4.23 10.12
C GLU A 227 -18.82 3.35 11.38
N PRO A 228 -19.30 3.88 12.53
CA PRO A 228 -19.26 3.19 13.81
C PRO A 228 -19.87 1.79 13.81
N GLU A 229 -21.01 1.60 13.13
CA GLU A 229 -21.65 0.28 13.03
C GLU A 229 -20.80 -0.73 12.25
N LEU A 230 -20.15 -0.26 11.18
CA LEU A 230 -19.24 -1.09 10.38
C LEU A 230 -17.95 -1.38 11.14
N ALA A 231 -17.41 -0.39 11.86
CA ALA A 231 -16.26 -0.57 12.75
C ALA A 231 -16.53 -1.64 13.82
N GLU A 232 -17.73 -1.63 14.42
CA GLU A 232 -18.14 -2.67 15.38
C GLU A 232 -18.16 -4.07 14.73
N ARG A 233 -18.68 -4.21 13.52
CA ARG A 233 -18.65 -5.48 12.78
C ARG A 233 -17.22 -5.96 12.52
N MET A 234 -16.31 -5.05 12.18
CA MET A 234 -14.88 -5.38 11.96
C MET A 234 -14.22 -5.84 13.28
N TRP A 235 -14.53 -5.19 14.41
CA TRP A 235 -14.06 -5.64 15.71
C TRP A 235 -14.54 -7.06 16.04
N ARG A 236 -15.82 -7.36 15.79
CA ARG A 236 -16.37 -8.71 15.98
C ARG A 236 -15.70 -9.75 15.08
N LEU A 237 -15.39 -9.39 13.84
CA LEU A 237 -14.64 -10.27 12.96
C LEU A 237 -13.20 -10.48 13.47
N ASN A 238 -12.55 -9.43 13.96
CA ASN A 238 -11.18 -9.53 14.50
C ASN A 238 -11.10 -10.47 15.71
N ASP A 239 -12.16 -10.62 16.50
CA ASP A 239 -12.22 -11.59 17.62
C ASP A 239 -11.96 -13.04 17.16
N LEU A 240 -12.20 -13.36 15.87
CA LEU A 240 -11.93 -14.68 15.30
C LEU A 240 -10.47 -14.91 14.94
N PHE A 241 -9.65 -13.85 14.81
CA PHE A 241 -8.28 -13.93 14.29
C PHE A 241 -7.23 -13.46 15.28
N GLY A 242 -7.38 -12.25 15.79
CA GLY A 242 -6.36 -11.57 16.57
C GLY A 242 -6.76 -11.29 18.01
N VAL A 243 -8.05 -11.29 18.31
CA VAL A 243 -8.65 -10.90 19.60
C VAL A 243 -8.22 -9.48 19.97
N ASN A 244 -6.96 -9.30 20.42
CA ASN A 244 -6.34 -8.02 20.75
C ASN A 244 -5.02 -7.87 19.98
N GLN A 245 -4.60 -6.62 19.75
CA GLN A 245 -3.26 -6.34 19.27
C GLN A 245 -2.21 -6.54 20.39
N PRO A 246 -0.94 -6.78 20.06
CA PRO A 246 0.14 -6.78 21.07
C PRO A 246 0.19 -5.43 21.77
N HIS A 247 -0.09 -5.40 23.07
CA HIS A 247 -0.27 -4.14 23.82
C HIS A 247 0.95 -3.23 23.78
N GLN A 248 2.15 -3.79 23.88
CA GLN A 248 3.42 -3.05 23.80
C GLN A 248 3.58 -2.37 22.43
N SER A 249 3.10 -3.02 21.37
CA SER A 249 3.07 -2.44 20.04
C SER A 249 2.10 -1.27 19.95
N GLU A 250 0.95 -1.35 20.60
CA GLU A 250 -0.02 -0.25 20.68
C GLU A 250 0.55 0.95 21.44
N MET A 251 1.22 0.71 22.58
CA MET A 251 1.88 1.77 23.36
C MET A 251 3.00 2.46 22.57
N LEU A 252 3.88 1.68 21.92
CA LEU A 252 4.94 2.22 21.06
C LEU A 252 4.37 2.98 19.86
N SER A 253 3.22 2.55 19.36
CA SER A 253 2.54 3.23 18.25
C SER A 253 1.94 4.58 18.67
N CYS A 254 1.39 4.69 19.88
CA CYS A 254 0.97 5.98 20.44
C CYS A 254 2.16 6.94 20.53
N PHE A 255 3.27 6.46 21.08
CA PHE A 255 4.49 7.24 21.19
C PHE A 255 5.03 7.69 19.82
N ALA A 256 4.96 6.83 18.80
CA ALA A 256 5.35 7.17 17.44
C ALA A 256 4.42 8.20 16.79
N LEU A 257 3.10 8.08 17.01
CA LEU A 257 2.10 9.01 16.49
C LEU A 257 2.30 10.44 17.05
N ASP A 258 2.67 10.58 18.30
CA ASP A 258 2.97 11.87 18.92
C ASP A 258 4.20 12.57 18.30
N ARG A 259 5.07 11.81 17.60
CA ARG A 259 6.31 12.27 16.97
C ARG A 259 6.36 12.06 15.47
N LEU A 260 5.23 11.81 14.86
CA LEU A 260 5.16 11.35 13.47
C LEU A 260 5.77 12.35 12.48
N ASP A 261 5.62 13.65 12.74
CA ASP A 261 6.22 14.70 11.91
C ASP A 261 7.75 14.71 11.98
N GLU A 262 8.33 14.43 13.16
CA GLU A 262 9.77 14.27 13.35
C GLU A 262 10.29 13.03 12.60
N ILE A 263 9.58 11.90 12.70
CA ILE A 263 9.89 10.65 12.00
C ILE A 263 9.81 10.84 10.49
N ALA A 264 8.83 11.58 10.00
CA ALA A 264 8.60 11.80 8.58
C ALA A 264 9.58 12.82 7.95
N ALA A 265 10.09 13.78 8.70
CA ALA A 265 10.87 14.90 8.18
C ALA A 265 12.07 14.47 7.32
N GLY A 266 12.90 13.54 7.81
CA GLY A 266 14.05 13.03 7.08
C GLY A 266 13.67 12.22 5.82
N ASN A 267 12.52 11.55 5.84
CA ASN A 267 12.02 10.76 4.73
C ASN A 267 11.50 11.65 3.59
N SER A 268 10.82 12.74 3.91
CA SER A 268 10.27 13.67 2.90
C SER A 268 11.37 14.28 2.03
N GLN A 269 12.47 14.75 2.65
CA GLN A 269 13.61 15.30 1.92
C GLN A 269 14.30 14.25 1.04
N ARG A 270 14.50 13.04 1.57
CA ARG A 270 15.09 11.92 0.81
C ARG A 270 14.24 11.56 -0.40
N LEU A 271 12.92 11.44 -0.20
CA LEU A 271 11.99 11.13 -1.29
C LEU A 271 11.98 12.20 -2.38
N ALA A 272 12.04 13.48 -2.03
CA ALA A 272 12.12 14.57 -3.01
C ALA A 272 13.39 14.45 -3.86
N THR A 273 14.55 14.22 -3.22
CA THR A 273 15.84 13.99 -3.91
C THR A 273 15.77 12.75 -4.81
N ASN A 274 15.28 11.63 -4.30
CA ASN A 274 15.24 10.38 -5.04
C ASN A 274 14.29 10.43 -6.25
N ARG A 275 13.16 11.15 -6.13
CA ARG A 275 12.24 11.39 -7.26
C ARG A 275 12.92 12.21 -8.36
N ALA A 276 13.70 13.25 -8.02
CA ALA A 276 14.44 14.03 -8.99
C ALA A 276 15.46 13.16 -9.74
N ILE A 277 16.26 12.37 -9.01
CA ILE A 277 17.24 11.44 -9.59
C ILE A 277 16.56 10.43 -10.52
N PHE A 278 15.42 9.87 -10.13
CA PHE A 278 14.68 8.95 -10.98
C PHE A 278 14.14 9.65 -12.25
N ASN A 279 13.59 10.85 -12.12
CA ASN A 279 13.12 11.62 -13.29
C ASN A 279 14.28 11.94 -14.27
N ASP A 280 15.46 12.28 -13.76
CA ASP A 280 16.65 12.48 -14.59
C ASP A 280 17.07 11.18 -15.31
N PHE A 281 17.00 10.03 -14.63
CA PHE A 281 17.23 8.72 -15.25
C PHE A 281 16.24 8.49 -16.41
N VAL A 282 14.93 8.69 -16.21
CA VAL A 282 13.93 8.51 -17.28
C VAL A 282 14.21 9.46 -18.45
N ASN A 283 14.47 10.74 -18.17
CA ASN A 283 14.74 11.76 -19.19
C ASN A 283 16.03 11.48 -19.99
N SER A 284 16.98 10.76 -19.42
CA SER A 284 18.25 10.39 -20.08
C SER A 284 18.12 9.24 -21.07
N ARG A 285 16.97 8.53 -21.11
CA ARG A 285 16.78 7.30 -21.89
C ARG A 285 15.54 7.38 -22.78
N SER A 286 15.72 7.17 -24.09
CA SER A 286 14.63 7.11 -25.06
C SER A 286 13.87 5.77 -25.06
N ASP A 287 14.42 4.75 -24.39
CA ASP A 287 13.86 3.39 -24.30
C ASP A 287 13.16 3.11 -22.95
N VAL A 288 12.97 4.13 -22.12
CA VAL A 288 12.21 4.06 -20.87
C VAL A 288 11.07 5.06 -20.92
N ASP A 289 9.86 4.57 -20.73
CA ASP A 289 8.64 5.37 -20.60
C ASP A 289 8.12 5.30 -19.16
N CYS A 290 7.90 6.45 -18.54
CA CYS A 290 7.34 6.53 -17.19
C CYS A 290 6.69 7.88 -16.94
N MET A 291 5.58 7.88 -16.23
CA MET A 291 5.04 9.09 -15.61
C MET A 291 6.08 9.72 -14.67
N ALA A 292 6.20 11.03 -14.69
CA ALA A 292 7.10 11.75 -13.78
C ALA A 292 6.78 11.42 -12.31
N ALA A 293 7.81 11.05 -11.55
CA ALA A 293 7.69 10.77 -10.13
C ALA A 293 7.44 12.09 -9.36
N ARG A 294 6.19 12.36 -9.04
CA ARG A 294 5.76 13.55 -8.27
C ARG A 294 5.44 13.20 -6.82
N HIS A 295 4.90 12.02 -6.60
CA HIS A 295 4.40 11.54 -5.30
C HIS A 295 4.90 10.13 -5.01
N GLY A 296 4.70 9.66 -3.79
CA GLY A 296 4.88 8.27 -3.41
C GLY A 296 6.31 7.81 -3.23
N ILE A 297 6.40 6.53 -2.97
CA ILE A 297 7.64 5.81 -2.67
C ILE A 297 7.99 4.84 -3.82
N THR A 298 7.09 4.65 -4.78
CA THR A 298 7.25 3.70 -5.89
C THR A 298 6.99 4.35 -7.23
N VAL A 299 7.64 3.83 -8.27
CA VAL A 299 7.45 4.20 -9.68
C VAL A 299 7.37 2.94 -10.53
N PHE A 300 6.72 3.05 -11.70
CA PHE A 300 6.40 1.89 -12.53
C PHE A 300 6.77 2.12 -14.02
N PRO A 301 8.07 2.26 -14.32
CA PRO A 301 8.55 2.46 -15.69
C PRO A 301 8.26 1.26 -16.60
N ARG A 302 8.06 1.56 -17.89
CA ARG A 302 8.02 0.62 -19.00
C ARG A 302 9.37 0.63 -19.71
N TRP A 303 9.91 -0.54 -20.00
CA TRP A 303 11.11 -0.66 -20.85
C TRP A 303 10.70 -1.05 -22.27
N LEU A 304 10.93 -0.13 -23.21
CA LEU A 304 10.53 -0.31 -24.61
C LEU A 304 11.51 -1.21 -25.39
N GLY A 305 12.70 -1.48 -24.83
CA GLY A 305 13.77 -2.22 -25.47
C GLY A 305 13.80 -3.71 -25.16
N GLY A 306 12.91 -4.24 -24.30
CA GLY A 306 12.99 -5.65 -23.92
C GLY A 306 11.97 -6.14 -22.90
N ASP A 307 12.31 -7.22 -22.24
CA ASP A 307 11.48 -7.98 -21.30
C ASP A 307 11.91 -7.69 -19.86
N ALA A 308 10.93 -7.27 -19.02
CA ALA A 308 11.20 -6.89 -17.63
C ALA A 308 11.60 -8.08 -16.74
N ASP A 309 11.19 -9.31 -17.06
CA ASP A 309 11.62 -10.50 -16.33
C ASP A 309 13.07 -10.85 -16.63
N ARG A 310 13.48 -10.76 -17.90
CA ARG A 310 14.90 -10.94 -18.28
C ARG A 310 15.78 -9.85 -17.67
N LEU A 311 15.29 -8.62 -17.60
CA LEU A 311 15.99 -7.53 -16.93
C LEU A 311 16.17 -7.84 -15.44
N HIS A 312 15.10 -8.25 -14.75
CA HIS A 312 15.14 -8.65 -13.34
C HIS A 312 16.18 -9.76 -13.10
N ASP A 313 16.15 -10.82 -13.91
CA ASP A 313 17.04 -11.97 -13.74
C ASP A 313 18.51 -11.58 -13.95
N LEU A 314 18.81 -10.76 -14.96
CA LEU A 314 20.15 -10.25 -15.22
C LEU A 314 20.63 -9.34 -14.09
N LEU A 315 19.78 -8.44 -13.61
CA LEU A 315 20.09 -7.55 -12.49
C LEU A 315 20.46 -8.35 -11.23
N ARG A 316 19.73 -9.39 -10.92
CA ARG A 316 20.00 -10.22 -9.74
C ARG A 316 21.24 -11.07 -9.88
N THR A 317 21.46 -11.66 -11.06
CA THR A 317 22.55 -12.65 -11.25
C THR A 317 23.91 -12.00 -11.50
N LYS A 318 23.94 -10.83 -12.12
CA LYS A 318 25.19 -10.16 -12.52
C LYS A 318 25.44 -8.83 -11.81
N TYR A 319 24.40 -8.09 -11.47
CA TYR A 319 24.52 -6.71 -11.00
C TYR A 319 24.19 -6.53 -9.52
N ASP A 320 23.93 -7.60 -8.78
CA ASP A 320 23.57 -7.58 -7.34
C ASP A 320 22.49 -6.53 -7.03
N THR A 321 21.50 -6.42 -7.93
CA THR A 321 20.44 -5.40 -7.93
C THR A 321 19.07 -6.07 -8.05
N SER A 322 18.03 -5.51 -7.43
CA SER A 322 16.66 -6.01 -7.54
C SER A 322 15.66 -4.93 -7.92
N ILE A 323 14.70 -5.32 -8.74
CA ILE A 323 13.47 -4.60 -9.09
C ILE A 323 12.29 -5.55 -8.89
N VAL A 324 11.04 -5.07 -9.01
CA VAL A 324 9.87 -5.97 -9.04
C VAL A 324 9.33 -6.04 -10.46
N PRO A 325 9.33 -7.23 -11.12
CA PRO A 325 8.75 -7.39 -12.44
C PRO A 325 7.26 -7.03 -12.49
N GLY A 326 6.84 -6.44 -13.60
CA GLY A 326 5.48 -5.94 -13.78
C GLY A 326 4.41 -7.02 -13.89
N ARG A 327 4.80 -8.29 -14.16
CA ARG A 327 3.87 -9.42 -14.12
C ARG A 327 3.13 -9.55 -12.78
N TRP A 328 3.75 -9.11 -11.68
CA TRP A 328 3.13 -9.11 -10.36
C TRP A 328 2.06 -8.02 -10.18
N PHE A 329 1.92 -7.14 -11.17
CA PHE A 329 0.91 -6.10 -11.25
C PHE A 329 0.07 -6.23 -12.54
N GLU A 330 0.11 -7.40 -13.18
CA GLU A 330 -0.64 -7.73 -14.41
C GLU A 330 -0.21 -6.91 -15.66
N LEU A 331 0.93 -6.19 -15.61
CA LEU A 331 1.52 -5.43 -16.72
C LEU A 331 2.99 -5.85 -16.93
N PRO A 332 3.24 -6.96 -17.65
CA PRO A 332 4.56 -7.60 -17.72
C PRO A 332 5.63 -6.78 -18.48
N ASP A 333 5.24 -5.78 -19.26
CA ASP A 333 6.13 -4.86 -19.98
C ASP A 333 6.71 -3.74 -19.10
N ARG A 334 6.33 -3.70 -17.82
CA ARG A 334 6.77 -2.72 -16.82
C ARG A 334 7.52 -3.38 -15.67
N PHE A 335 8.12 -2.56 -14.82
CA PHE A 335 8.73 -2.99 -13.56
C PHE A 335 8.61 -1.92 -12.50
N ARG A 336 8.51 -2.33 -11.23
CA ARG A 336 8.44 -1.37 -10.11
C ARG A 336 9.81 -1.15 -9.51
N ILE A 337 10.12 0.14 -9.26
CA ILE A 337 11.28 0.62 -8.49
C ILE A 337 10.77 1.31 -7.23
N GLY A 338 11.41 1.04 -6.09
CA GLY A 338 11.21 1.76 -4.84
C GLY A 338 12.18 2.93 -4.71
N LEU A 339 11.65 4.09 -4.37
CA LEU A 339 12.39 5.34 -4.19
C LEU A 339 12.65 5.68 -2.71
N GLY A 340 12.14 4.86 -1.77
CA GLY A 340 12.24 5.13 -0.33
C GLY A 340 13.64 4.92 0.24
N GLY A 341 14.49 4.14 -0.42
CA GLY A 341 15.81 3.74 0.05
C GLY A 341 16.86 4.86 0.13
N ASP A 342 18.08 4.49 0.49
CA ASP A 342 19.22 5.40 0.50
C ASP A 342 19.50 5.97 -0.89
N THR A 343 19.84 7.26 -0.96
CA THR A 343 20.04 7.98 -2.23
C THR A 343 21.21 7.44 -3.03
N ALA A 344 22.34 7.10 -2.38
CA ALA A 344 23.50 6.55 -3.08
C ALA A 344 23.20 5.14 -3.60
N MET A 345 22.45 4.33 -2.83
CA MET A 345 21.98 3.02 -3.28
C MET A 345 21.07 3.14 -4.51
N LEU A 346 20.18 4.14 -4.54
CA LEU A 346 19.31 4.38 -5.71
C LEU A 346 20.14 4.75 -6.95
N GLN A 347 21.07 5.70 -6.84
CA GLN A 347 21.91 6.14 -7.94
C GLN A 347 22.72 4.97 -8.54
N GLU A 348 23.37 4.19 -7.69
CA GLU A 348 24.13 3.02 -8.11
C GLU A 348 23.22 1.93 -8.72
N GLY A 349 22.05 1.69 -8.15
CA GLY A 349 21.08 0.74 -8.69
C GLY A 349 20.56 1.16 -10.07
N LEU A 350 20.25 2.43 -10.28
CA LEU A 350 19.83 2.97 -11.59
C LEU A 350 20.93 2.86 -12.63
N ALA A 351 22.20 3.11 -12.27
CA ALA A 351 23.35 2.90 -13.18
C ALA A 351 23.43 1.43 -13.63
N ARG A 352 23.24 0.48 -12.73
CA ARG A 352 23.20 -0.96 -13.05
C ARG A 352 22.00 -1.36 -13.92
N ILE A 353 20.87 -0.72 -13.72
CA ILE A 353 19.71 -0.90 -14.60
C ILE A 353 20.06 -0.45 -16.02
N CYS A 354 20.74 0.70 -16.19
CA CYS A 354 21.22 1.16 -17.50
C CYS A 354 22.12 0.11 -18.17
N GLU A 355 23.16 -0.34 -17.44
CA GLU A 355 24.11 -1.33 -17.97
C GLU A 355 23.40 -2.65 -18.35
N ALA A 356 22.48 -3.12 -17.53
CA ALA A 356 21.72 -4.35 -17.79
C ALA A 356 20.80 -4.20 -19.02
N MET A 357 20.12 -3.07 -19.16
CA MET A 357 19.29 -2.75 -20.32
C MET A 357 20.13 -2.71 -21.61
N ASP A 358 21.30 -2.07 -21.58
CA ASP A 358 22.18 -1.95 -22.74
C ASP A 358 22.82 -3.30 -23.12
N GLN A 359 23.03 -4.20 -22.15
CA GLN A 359 23.50 -5.56 -22.42
C GLN A 359 22.43 -6.46 -23.04
N LEU A 360 21.16 -6.19 -22.80
CA LEU A 360 20.02 -7.01 -23.28
C LEU A 360 19.49 -6.58 -24.66
N LYS A 361 19.92 -5.43 -25.18
CA LYS A 361 19.68 -4.98 -26.56
C LYS A 361 20.47 -5.82 -27.54
#